data_f84dbbe50e0c70ce37ae5964f7a2537a
#
_entry.id   f84dbbe50e0c70ce37ae5964f7a2537a
#
_cell.length_a   1.000
_cell.length_b   1.000
_cell.length_c   1.000
_cell.angle_alpha   90.00
_cell.angle_beta   90.00
_cell.angle_gamma   90.00
#
_symmetry.space_group_name_H-M   'P 1'
#
loop_
_entity.id
_entity.type
_entity.pdbx_description
1 polymer ?
#
loop_
_entity_poly.entity_id
_entity_poly.type
_entity_poly.pdbx_seq_one_letter_code
_entity_poly.pdbx_strand_id
1 'polypeptide(L)'
;MKWSAKFFAILFLFLGKFSFSASGQILQIALGVDGLTCPMCSRGVEKSLLKLTFIEKVEMDLEKTEATIYVKKNVAVSLNDIVKKVCDAGFSTRFLKIQMNMAMVNQPTPSCLNYGGISYIISGSGKINLTGNVWLRIADKQFMNPREFQAFENMVTSSDTICSSENFREAHHVIIL
;
A
#
# COMPACT_ATOMS: atom_id res chain seq x y z
N MET A 1 -54.71 -9.79 -15.51
CA MET A 1 -53.80 -8.75 -15.05
C MET A 1 -53.07 -9.15 -13.75
N LYS A 2 -52.31 -10.25 -13.74
CA LYS A 2 -51.53 -10.73 -12.54
C LYS A 2 -50.05 -10.98 -12.85
N TRP A 3 -49.54 -10.52 -13.99
CA TRP A 3 -48.16 -10.80 -14.44
C TRP A 3 -47.20 -9.66 -14.15
N SER A 4 -47.71 -8.46 -13.95
CA SER A 4 -46.90 -7.26 -13.69
C SER A 4 -46.21 -7.26 -12.32
N ALA A 5 -46.83 -7.83 -11.27
CA ALA A 5 -46.28 -7.83 -9.92
C ALA A 5 -45.06 -8.75 -9.75
N LYS A 6 -44.98 -9.85 -10.47
CA LYS A 6 -43.84 -10.79 -10.41
C LYS A 6 -42.61 -10.26 -11.13
N PHE A 7 -42.78 -9.48 -12.20
CA PHE A 7 -41.68 -8.83 -12.91
C PHE A 7 -41.03 -7.71 -12.07
N PHE A 8 -41.86 -6.96 -11.32
CA PHE A 8 -41.33 -5.91 -10.40
C PHE A 8 -40.57 -6.51 -9.22
N ALA A 9 -41.01 -7.65 -8.69
CA ALA A 9 -40.32 -8.34 -7.60
C ALA A 9 -38.96 -8.89 -8.02
N ILE A 10 -38.83 -9.41 -9.24
CA ILE A 10 -37.56 -9.94 -9.78
C ILE A 10 -36.59 -8.80 -10.08
N LEU A 11 -37.05 -7.66 -10.59
CA LEU A 11 -36.22 -6.47 -10.84
C LEU A 11 -35.68 -5.88 -9.55
N PHE A 12 -36.44 -5.90 -8.44
CA PHE A 12 -35.99 -5.40 -7.12
C PHE A 12 -34.96 -6.31 -6.45
N LEU A 13 -34.99 -7.61 -6.76
CA LEU A 13 -34.00 -8.58 -6.23
C LEU A 13 -32.63 -8.44 -6.90
N PHE A 14 -32.56 -7.89 -8.12
CA PHE A 14 -31.30 -7.68 -8.85
C PHE A 14 -30.58 -6.38 -8.45
N LEU A 15 -31.27 -5.38 -7.89
CA LEU A 15 -30.66 -4.11 -7.45
C LEU A 15 -29.96 -4.19 -6.08
N GLY A 16 -30.10 -5.30 -5.34
CA GLY A 16 -29.62 -5.42 -3.94
C GLY A 16 -28.18 -5.83 -3.76
N LYS A 17 -27.35 -5.98 -4.80
CA LYS A 17 -25.98 -6.51 -4.70
C LYS A 17 -24.88 -5.51 -5.13
N PHE A 18 -25.14 -4.23 -5.08
CA PHE A 18 -24.06 -3.25 -5.16
C PHE A 18 -23.44 -3.09 -3.77
N SER A 19 -22.66 -4.08 -3.34
CA SER A 19 -21.76 -3.92 -2.20
C SER A 19 -20.71 -2.90 -2.60
N PHE A 20 -20.91 -1.65 -2.22
CA PHE A 20 -19.91 -0.61 -2.29
C PHE A 20 -18.82 -0.98 -1.28
N SER A 21 -17.82 -1.75 -1.72
CA SER A 21 -16.60 -1.93 -0.93
C SER A 21 -15.98 -0.56 -0.77
N ALA A 22 -16.06 0.01 0.41
CA ALA A 22 -15.29 1.18 0.79
C ALA A 22 -13.81 0.78 0.68
N SER A 23 -13.24 1.02 -0.49
CA SER A 23 -11.83 0.77 -0.76
C SER A 23 -11.06 1.85 0.00
N GLY A 24 -10.39 1.47 1.07
CA GLY A 24 -9.50 2.35 1.79
C GLY A 24 -8.50 3.00 0.81
N GLN A 25 -8.02 4.18 1.12
CA GLN A 25 -7.16 4.95 0.24
C GLN A 25 -5.80 5.20 0.88
N ILE A 26 -4.73 4.70 0.24
CA ILE A 26 -3.39 5.21 0.43
C ILE A 26 -3.39 6.63 -0.15
N LEU A 27 -3.00 7.63 0.65
CA LEU A 27 -3.02 9.03 0.23
C LEU A 27 -1.82 9.34 -0.65
N GLN A 28 -0.65 8.85 -0.25
CA GLN A 28 0.63 9.18 -0.87
C GLN A 28 1.64 8.08 -0.56
N ILE A 29 2.59 7.87 -1.48
CA ILE A 29 3.70 6.95 -1.29
C ILE A 29 4.99 7.70 -1.50
N ALA A 30 5.94 7.60 -0.56
CA ALA A 30 7.30 8.08 -0.71
C ALA A 30 8.21 6.87 -0.99
N LEU A 31 8.94 6.94 -2.09
CA LEU A 31 9.80 5.87 -2.59
C LEU A 31 11.24 6.38 -2.70
N GLY A 32 12.15 5.78 -1.96
CA GLY A 32 13.59 5.99 -2.13
C GLY A 32 14.12 5.06 -3.22
N VAL A 33 14.89 5.62 -4.16
CA VAL A 33 15.45 4.86 -5.29
C VAL A 33 16.97 5.02 -5.30
N ASP A 34 17.70 3.92 -5.29
CA ASP A 34 19.16 3.94 -5.37
C ASP A 34 19.62 4.09 -6.83
N GLY A 35 20.74 4.82 -7.02
CA GLY A 35 21.35 5.00 -8.33
C GLY A 35 20.75 6.13 -9.17
N LEU A 36 19.83 6.91 -8.65
CA LEU A 36 19.20 8.07 -9.31
C LEU A 36 20.15 9.30 -9.34
N THR A 37 21.17 9.23 -10.19
CA THR A 37 22.22 10.27 -10.24
C THR A 37 22.05 11.27 -11.39
N CYS A 38 21.09 11.06 -12.30
CA CYS A 38 20.92 11.89 -13.48
C CYS A 38 19.43 12.18 -13.82
N PRO A 39 19.13 13.33 -14.44
CA PRO A 39 17.75 13.66 -14.83
C PRO A 39 17.11 12.65 -15.80
N MET A 40 17.90 12.04 -16.68
CA MET A 40 17.40 11.01 -17.60
C MET A 40 17.02 9.73 -16.88
N CYS A 41 17.80 9.35 -15.85
CA CYS A 41 17.53 8.21 -14.99
C CYS A 41 16.20 8.39 -14.25
N SER A 42 16.01 9.55 -13.65
CA SER A 42 14.79 9.97 -12.97
C SER A 42 13.56 9.87 -13.87
N ARG A 43 13.66 10.41 -15.08
CA ARG A 43 12.60 10.30 -16.11
C ARG A 43 12.29 8.84 -16.50
N GLY A 44 13.29 7.97 -16.52
CA GLY A 44 13.11 6.54 -16.80
C GLY A 44 12.24 5.88 -15.73
N VAL A 45 12.55 6.12 -14.45
CA VAL A 45 11.78 5.60 -13.31
C VAL A 45 10.36 6.20 -13.30
N GLU A 46 10.22 7.52 -13.45
CA GLU A 46 8.94 8.19 -13.53
C GLU A 46 8.02 7.57 -14.60
N LYS A 47 8.52 7.43 -15.84
CA LYS A 47 7.77 6.81 -16.94
C LYS A 47 7.42 5.35 -16.67
N SER A 48 8.29 4.61 -15.99
CA SER A 48 8.03 3.21 -15.64
C SER A 48 6.90 3.12 -14.61
N LEU A 49 6.92 3.97 -13.59
CA LEU A 49 5.88 4.04 -12.54
C LEU A 49 4.53 4.48 -13.11
N LEU A 50 4.50 5.48 -13.99
CA LEU A 50 3.27 5.97 -14.63
C LEU A 50 2.55 4.94 -15.52
N LYS A 51 3.17 3.79 -15.83
CA LYS A 51 2.49 2.66 -16.49
C LYS A 51 1.52 1.93 -15.56
N LEU A 52 1.64 2.11 -14.24
CA LEU A 52 0.73 1.51 -13.27
C LEU A 52 -0.59 2.28 -13.25
N THR A 53 -1.69 1.58 -13.48
CA THR A 53 -3.02 2.19 -13.66
C THR A 53 -3.55 2.92 -12.44
N PHE A 54 -3.08 2.55 -11.24
CA PHE A 54 -3.47 3.17 -9.98
C PHE A 54 -2.67 4.44 -9.65
N ILE A 55 -1.60 4.75 -10.38
CA ILE A 55 -0.80 5.95 -10.17
C ILE A 55 -1.42 7.12 -10.95
N GLU A 56 -1.62 8.25 -10.28
CA GLU A 56 -2.11 9.49 -10.85
C GLU A 56 -0.95 10.38 -11.28
N LYS A 57 0.06 10.56 -10.41
CA LYS A 57 1.18 11.46 -10.61
C LYS A 57 2.41 10.93 -9.88
N VAL A 58 3.59 11.24 -10.43
CA VAL A 58 4.88 11.00 -9.80
C VAL A 58 5.66 12.31 -9.80
N GLU A 59 6.23 12.68 -8.67
CA GLU A 59 7.15 13.80 -8.51
C GLU A 59 8.51 13.25 -8.10
N MET A 60 9.56 13.59 -8.85
CA MET A 60 10.92 13.12 -8.59
C MET A 60 11.72 14.21 -7.88
N ASP A 61 12.38 13.85 -6.79
CA ASP A 61 13.35 14.69 -6.08
C ASP A 61 14.75 14.09 -6.27
N LEU A 62 15.57 14.74 -7.11
CA LEU A 62 16.91 14.26 -7.43
C LEU A 62 17.90 14.48 -6.29
N GLU A 63 17.70 15.50 -5.46
CA GLU A 63 18.60 15.78 -4.33
C GLU A 63 18.48 14.69 -3.28
N LYS A 64 17.24 14.24 -3.00
CA LYS A 64 16.96 13.16 -2.06
C LYS A 64 17.03 11.78 -2.67
N THR A 65 17.09 11.69 -4.00
CA THR A 65 16.91 10.42 -4.75
C THR A 65 15.60 9.70 -4.38
N GLU A 66 14.52 10.49 -4.35
CA GLU A 66 13.19 10.05 -3.92
C GLU A 66 12.13 10.35 -4.97
N ALA A 67 11.07 9.56 -4.98
CA ALA A 67 9.86 9.81 -5.73
C ALA A 67 8.67 9.93 -4.78
N THR A 68 7.85 10.94 -4.98
CA THR A 68 6.54 11.08 -4.36
C THR A 68 5.49 10.60 -5.36
N ILE A 69 4.75 9.57 -5.00
CA ILE A 69 3.74 8.94 -5.84
C ILE A 69 2.36 9.28 -5.29
N TYR A 70 1.52 9.88 -6.12
CA TYR A 70 0.11 10.15 -5.83
C TYR A 70 -0.75 9.07 -6.46
N VAL A 71 -1.66 8.53 -5.67
CA VAL A 71 -2.49 7.38 -6.03
C VAL A 71 -3.90 7.84 -6.36
N LYS A 72 -4.51 7.26 -7.40
CA LYS A 72 -5.90 7.52 -7.77
C LYS A 72 -6.85 7.06 -6.67
N LYS A 73 -7.94 7.79 -6.49
CA LYS A 73 -8.98 7.45 -5.51
C LYS A 73 -9.70 6.16 -5.89
N ASN A 74 -10.05 5.36 -4.88
CA ASN A 74 -10.86 4.15 -5.03
C ASN A 74 -10.28 3.09 -5.99
N VAL A 75 -8.96 3.03 -6.11
CA VAL A 75 -8.25 2.02 -6.90
C VAL A 75 -7.39 1.16 -5.97
N ALA A 76 -7.36 -0.13 -6.24
CA ALA A 76 -6.49 -1.03 -5.52
C ALA A 76 -5.03 -0.75 -5.88
N VAL A 77 -4.18 -0.62 -4.85
CA VAL A 77 -2.74 -0.41 -4.98
C VAL A 77 -2.02 -1.75 -4.80
N SER A 78 -0.99 -1.99 -5.60
CA SER A 78 -0.03 -3.08 -5.40
C SER A 78 1.34 -2.46 -5.13
N LEU A 79 1.85 -2.65 -3.92
CA LEU A 79 3.18 -2.15 -3.53
C LEU A 79 4.28 -2.93 -4.26
N ASN A 80 4.04 -4.22 -4.48
CA ASN A 80 4.97 -5.10 -5.20
C ASN A 80 5.17 -4.66 -6.65
N ASP A 81 4.11 -4.19 -7.33
CA ASP A 81 4.20 -3.68 -8.70
C ASP A 81 5.02 -2.39 -8.79
N ILE A 82 4.99 -1.53 -7.75
CA ILE A 82 5.84 -0.34 -7.69
C ILE A 82 7.31 -0.74 -7.70
N VAL A 83 7.73 -1.64 -6.80
CA VAL A 83 9.11 -2.14 -6.74
C VAL A 83 9.52 -2.79 -8.05
N LYS A 84 8.64 -3.62 -8.61
CA LYS A 84 8.90 -4.26 -9.91
C LYS A 84 9.16 -3.23 -11.01
N LYS A 85 8.39 -2.14 -11.06
CA LYS A 85 8.58 -1.07 -12.07
C LYS A 85 9.89 -0.31 -11.89
N VAL A 86 10.37 -0.16 -10.65
CA VAL A 86 11.70 0.41 -10.37
C VAL A 86 12.79 -0.54 -10.86
N CYS A 87 12.68 -1.84 -10.56
CA CYS A 87 13.61 -2.86 -11.04
C CYS A 87 13.61 -2.98 -12.57
N ASP A 88 12.43 -2.96 -13.22
CA ASP A 88 12.29 -2.97 -14.67
C ASP A 88 12.98 -1.76 -15.34
N ALA A 89 13.08 -0.64 -14.63
CA ALA A 89 13.81 0.55 -15.07
C ALA A 89 15.33 0.48 -14.81
N GLY A 90 15.84 -0.60 -14.19
CA GLY A 90 17.24 -0.82 -13.90
C GLY A 90 17.73 -0.23 -12.58
N PHE A 91 16.82 0.05 -11.65
CA PHE A 91 17.12 0.64 -10.35
C PHE A 91 16.69 -0.26 -9.19
N SER A 92 17.11 0.07 -7.97
CA SER A 92 16.70 -0.63 -6.75
C SER A 92 15.97 0.29 -5.79
N THR A 93 15.07 -0.30 -5.01
CA THR A 93 14.31 0.42 -3.98
C THR A 93 15.14 0.49 -2.71
N ARG A 94 15.32 1.71 -2.17
CA ARG A 94 15.98 1.95 -0.88
C ARG A 94 15.01 1.87 0.29
N PHE A 95 13.80 2.40 0.11
CA PHE A 95 12.69 2.30 1.05
C PHE A 95 11.37 2.60 0.34
N LEU A 96 10.28 2.15 0.95
CA LEU A 96 8.93 2.53 0.58
C LEU A 96 8.14 2.90 1.84
N LYS A 97 7.54 4.08 1.82
CA LYS A 97 6.67 4.59 2.89
C LYS A 97 5.31 4.91 2.31
N ILE A 98 4.26 4.61 3.05
CA ILE A 98 2.88 4.92 2.66
C ILE A 98 2.24 5.84 3.69
N GLN A 99 1.45 6.79 3.23
CA GLN A 99 0.62 7.63 4.08
C GLN A 99 -0.81 7.13 4.03
N MET A 100 -1.37 6.85 5.19
CA MET A 100 -2.74 6.34 5.35
C MET A 100 -3.53 7.21 6.31
N ASN A 101 -4.84 7.36 6.03
CA ASN A 101 -5.77 7.95 6.98
C ASN A 101 -6.31 6.87 7.91
N MET A 102 -5.95 6.93 9.19
CA MET A 102 -6.33 5.93 10.18
C MET A 102 -7.84 5.84 10.45
N ALA A 103 -8.61 6.88 10.16
CA ALA A 103 -10.07 6.82 10.27
C ALA A 103 -10.72 5.82 9.28
N MET A 104 -9.99 5.40 8.24
CA MET A 104 -10.44 4.47 7.20
C MET A 104 -9.83 3.07 7.33
N VAL A 105 -8.99 2.85 8.34
CA VAL A 105 -8.27 1.60 8.55
C VAL A 105 -9.04 0.71 9.51
N ASN A 106 -9.24 -0.55 9.15
CA ASN A 106 -9.73 -1.55 10.08
C ASN A 106 -8.56 -2.11 10.89
N GLN A 107 -8.63 -1.98 12.22
CA GLN A 107 -7.61 -2.48 13.14
C GLN A 107 -8.20 -3.64 13.98
N PRO A 108 -8.16 -4.89 13.47
CA PRO A 108 -8.73 -6.04 14.19
C PRO A 108 -7.95 -6.39 15.46
N THR A 109 -6.66 -6.09 15.50
CA THR A 109 -5.78 -6.26 16.68
C THR A 109 -4.81 -5.06 16.78
N PRO A 110 -4.20 -4.81 17.96
CA PRO A 110 -3.21 -3.74 18.12
C PRO A 110 -2.02 -3.82 17.14
N SER A 111 -1.70 -5.03 16.68
CA SER A 111 -0.55 -5.28 15.79
C SER A 111 -0.94 -5.42 14.31
N CYS A 112 -2.23 -5.35 13.95
CA CYS A 112 -2.68 -5.58 12.59
C CYS A 112 -3.56 -4.43 12.09
N LEU A 113 -3.23 -3.92 10.90
CA LEU A 113 -4.02 -2.94 10.17
C LEU A 113 -4.46 -3.56 8.85
N ASN A 114 -5.75 -3.46 8.54
CA ASN A 114 -6.31 -3.95 7.28
C ASN A 114 -6.80 -2.77 6.46
N TYR A 115 -6.24 -2.60 5.26
CA TYR A 115 -6.52 -1.47 4.41
C TYR A 115 -6.36 -1.80 2.92
N GLY A 116 -7.37 -1.49 2.12
CA GLY A 116 -7.31 -1.67 0.66
C GLY A 116 -7.11 -3.13 0.19
N GLY A 117 -7.46 -4.13 1.02
CA GLY A 117 -7.22 -5.55 0.74
C GLY A 117 -5.78 -5.99 0.98
N ILE A 118 -5.02 -5.20 1.72
CA ILE A 118 -3.66 -5.49 2.19
C ILE A 118 -3.68 -5.54 3.72
N SER A 119 -2.95 -6.48 4.30
CA SER A 119 -2.72 -6.58 5.75
C SER A 119 -1.35 -5.98 6.08
N TYR A 120 -1.30 -5.09 7.08
CA TYR A 120 -0.07 -4.49 7.57
C TYR A 120 0.17 -4.95 9.00
N ILE A 121 1.30 -5.61 9.22
CA ILE A 121 1.72 -6.14 10.51
C ILE A 121 2.63 -5.10 11.14
N ILE A 122 2.18 -4.48 12.23
CA ILE A 122 2.96 -3.47 12.94
C ILE A 122 4.06 -4.19 13.73
N SER A 123 5.30 -3.95 13.34
CA SER A 123 6.47 -4.46 14.05
C SER A 123 7.04 -3.35 14.94
N GLY A 124 7.13 -3.63 16.24
CA GLY A 124 7.62 -2.70 17.25
C GLY A 124 6.78 -2.69 18.52
N SER A 125 7.43 -2.49 19.66
CA SER A 125 6.80 -2.48 20.98
C SER A 125 6.23 -1.09 21.31
N GLY A 126 4.90 -0.95 21.30
CA GLY A 126 4.24 0.25 21.81
C GLY A 126 2.73 0.21 21.60
N LYS A 127 1.96 0.68 22.58
CA LYS A 127 0.55 1.05 22.40
C LYS A 127 0.54 2.34 21.58
N ILE A 128 0.27 2.23 20.28
CA ILE A 128 0.30 3.37 19.38
C ILE A 128 -1.13 3.83 19.17
N ASN A 129 -1.39 5.06 19.58
CA ASN A 129 -2.68 5.71 19.30
C ASN A 129 -2.60 6.30 17.88
N LEU A 130 -3.04 5.51 16.90
CA LEU A 130 -3.01 5.87 15.50
C LEU A 130 -4.24 6.74 15.19
N THR A 131 -4.04 8.06 15.08
CA THR A 131 -5.09 9.01 14.72
C THR A 131 -4.65 9.89 13.55
N GLY A 132 -5.59 10.23 12.66
CA GLY A 132 -5.31 11.10 11.51
C GLY A 132 -4.48 10.43 10.41
N ASN A 133 -3.61 11.19 9.76
CA ASN A 133 -2.74 10.70 8.70
C ASN A 133 -1.41 10.22 9.30
N VAL A 134 -1.08 8.96 9.10
CA VAL A 134 0.13 8.32 9.62
C VAL A 134 1.00 7.83 8.47
N TRP A 135 2.30 7.99 8.61
CA TRP A 135 3.29 7.41 7.73
C TRP A 135 3.74 6.05 8.26
N LEU A 136 3.66 5.03 7.40
CA LEU A 136 4.14 3.68 7.65
C LEU A 136 5.28 3.36 6.69
N ARG A 137 6.42 2.88 7.21
CA ARG A 137 7.51 2.34 6.38
C ARG A 137 7.30 0.85 6.20
N ILE A 138 7.32 0.38 4.97
CA ILE A 138 7.25 -1.06 4.65
C ILE A 138 8.61 -1.67 4.99
N ALA A 139 8.60 -2.77 5.77
CA ALA A 139 9.78 -3.40 6.34
C ALA A 139 10.05 -4.81 5.81
N ASP A 140 9.55 -5.13 4.60
CA ASP A 140 9.85 -6.40 3.96
C ASP A 140 11.12 -6.31 3.11
N LYS A 141 11.75 -7.44 2.83
CA LYS A 141 13.03 -7.58 2.14
C LYS A 141 13.14 -6.80 0.83
N GLN A 142 12.08 -6.75 0.05
CA GLN A 142 12.09 -6.09 -1.26
C GLN A 142 11.93 -4.56 -1.20
N PHE A 143 11.58 -4.02 -0.02
CA PHE A 143 11.35 -2.59 0.20
C PHE A 143 12.42 -1.92 1.06
N MET A 144 13.47 -2.66 1.41
CA MET A 144 14.58 -2.19 2.24
C MET A 144 15.91 -2.58 1.62
N ASN A 145 16.98 -1.87 1.98
CA ASN A 145 18.31 -2.37 1.63
C ASN A 145 18.65 -3.62 2.49
N PRO A 146 19.51 -4.52 1.98
CA PRO A 146 19.79 -5.80 2.65
C PRO A 146 20.29 -5.70 4.09
N ARG A 147 21.09 -4.66 4.42
CA ARG A 147 21.64 -4.45 5.77
C ARG A 147 20.55 -4.02 6.75
N GLU A 148 19.69 -3.09 6.33
CA GLU A 148 18.57 -2.64 7.15
C GLU A 148 17.58 -3.77 7.38
N PHE A 149 17.29 -4.57 6.35
CA PHE A 149 16.39 -5.71 6.47
C PHE A 149 16.92 -6.74 7.46
N GLN A 150 18.23 -7.06 7.42
CA GLN A 150 18.84 -8.00 8.36
C GLN A 150 18.79 -7.47 9.81
N ALA A 151 19.01 -6.17 10.02
CA ALA A 151 18.85 -5.54 11.32
C ALA A 151 17.41 -5.60 11.82
N PHE A 152 16.42 -5.35 10.94
CA PHE A 152 15.02 -5.45 11.25
C PHE A 152 14.62 -6.89 11.61
N GLU A 153 15.03 -7.89 10.82
CA GLU A 153 14.75 -9.31 11.03
C GLU A 153 15.26 -9.79 12.40
N ASN A 154 16.41 -9.30 12.84
CA ASN A 154 16.96 -9.60 14.17
C ASN A 154 16.18 -8.93 15.33
N MET A 155 15.45 -7.84 15.05
CA MET A 155 14.64 -7.12 16.05
C MET A 155 13.23 -7.70 16.18
N VAL A 156 12.69 -8.28 15.10
CA VAL A 156 11.37 -8.91 15.08
C VAL A 156 11.49 -10.31 15.70
N THR A 157 11.16 -10.40 16.99
CA THR A 157 11.09 -11.70 17.67
C THR A 157 9.88 -12.47 17.14
N SER A 158 10.00 -13.80 17.05
CA SER A 158 9.03 -14.75 16.50
C SER A 158 7.62 -14.77 17.15
N SER A 159 7.33 -13.82 18.02
CA SER A 159 6.04 -13.62 18.70
C SER A 159 5.15 -12.56 18.06
N ASP A 160 5.58 -11.92 16.96
CA ASP A 160 4.74 -10.94 16.29
C ASP A 160 3.58 -11.66 15.62
N THR A 161 2.43 -11.39 16.15
CA THR A 161 1.13 -11.99 15.90
C THR A 161 0.87 -12.13 14.41
N ILE A 162 0.68 -13.37 13.98
CA ILE A 162 0.18 -13.67 12.63
C ILE A 162 -1.19 -13.01 12.51
N CYS A 163 -1.28 -11.94 11.74
CA CYS A 163 -2.57 -11.40 11.33
C CYS A 163 -3.29 -12.49 10.56
N SER A 164 -4.42 -12.98 11.07
CA SER A 164 -5.21 -14.01 10.39
C SER A 164 -5.64 -13.50 9.02
N SER A 165 -4.97 -14.01 7.97
CA SER A 165 -4.97 -13.43 6.63
C SER A 165 -5.78 -14.25 5.63
N GLU A 166 -6.91 -14.83 6.01
CA GLU A 166 -7.66 -15.72 5.10
C GLU A 166 -8.19 -15.04 3.81
N ASN A 167 -8.13 -13.70 3.70
CA ASN A 167 -8.71 -12.97 2.56
C ASN A 167 -7.89 -11.77 2.05
N PHE A 168 -6.59 -11.65 2.38
CA PHE A 168 -5.77 -10.52 1.91
C PHE A 168 -4.90 -10.91 0.72
N ARG A 169 -4.76 -9.97 -0.24
CA ARG A 169 -3.94 -10.16 -1.44
C ARG A 169 -2.45 -10.11 -1.13
N GLU A 170 -2.07 -9.28 -0.17
CA GLU A 170 -0.69 -9.03 0.25
C GLU A 170 -0.66 -8.82 1.78
N ALA A 171 0.44 -9.18 2.41
CA ALA A 171 0.72 -8.88 3.81
C ALA A 171 2.12 -8.26 3.92
N HIS A 172 2.24 -7.16 4.64
CA HIS A 172 3.49 -6.41 4.79
C HIS A 172 3.80 -6.12 6.25
N HIS A 173 5.05 -6.25 6.65
CA HIS A 173 5.52 -5.72 7.91
C HIS A 173 5.70 -4.21 7.79
N VAL A 174 5.32 -3.47 8.82
CA VAL A 174 5.42 -2.01 8.83
C VAL A 174 5.99 -1.48 10.12
N ILE A 175 6.74 -0.38 10.00
CA ILE A 175 7.24 0.43 11.10
C ILE A 175 6.51 1.77 11.02
N ILE A 176 5.98 2.24 12.15
CA ILE A 176 5.33 3.56 12.25
C ILE A 176 6.41 4.62 12.40
N LEU A 177 6.25 5.74 11.67
CA LEU A 177 7.19 6.87 11.63
C LEU A 177 6.66 8.05 12.42
#